data_bca8bf302b2f1ea99e84ed89bf46d39c
#
_entry.id   bca8bf302b2f1ea99e84ed89bf46d39c
#
_cell.length_a   1.000
_cell.length_b   1.000
_cell.length_c   1.000
_cell.angle_alpha   90.00
_cell.angle_beta   90.00
_cell.angle_gamma   90.00
#
_symmetry.space_group_name_H-M   'P 1'
#
loop_
_entity.id
_entity.type
_entity.pdbx_description
1 polymer ?
#
loop_
_entity_poly.entity_id
_entity_poly.type
_entity_poly.pdbx_seq_one_letter_code
_entity_poly.pdbx_strand_id
1 'polypeptide(L)'
;MNSIVIAKFGGSVIGVDGISIPIIIQRINSLCKNAKVIAVFSAPLTVVEGKPTSLTDVALQLGKRAEEGKAFDLIILRKTYEKILELVSSEFQEKCRRDIDELLDMVRIELEKAMEKKEFA
;
A
#
# COMPACT_ATOMS: atom_id res chain seq x y z
N MET A 1 6.69 -20.43 -25.28
CA MET A 1 5.77 -19.45 -25.81
C MET A 1 6.11 -18.08 -25.30
N ASN A 2 6.03 -17.10 -26.20
CA ASN A 2 6.48 -15.74 -25.92
C ASN A 2 5.34 -14.75 -25.67
N SER A 3 4.19 -15.28 -25.23
CA SER A 3 3.08 -14.38 -24.91
C SER A 3 3.36 -13.59 -23.63
N ILE A 4 2.86 -12.37 -23.63
CA ILE A 4 2.94 -11.47 -22.50
C ILE A 4 1.52 -11.16 -22.07
N VAL A 5 1.26 -11.32 -20.77
CA VAL A 5 -0.03 -10.99 -20.16
C VAL A 5 0.17 -9.82 -19.21
N ILE A 6 -0.65 -8.79 -19.36
CA ILE A 6 -0.70 -7.68 -18.42
C ILE A 6 -1.89 -7.92 -17.50
N ALA A 7 -1.64 -8.14 -16.23
CA ALA A 7 -2.68 -8.40 -15.24
C ALA A 7 -2.78 -7.21 -14.30
N LYS A 8 -3.96 -6.60 -14.24
CA LYS A 8 -4.22 -5.45 -13.39
C LYS A 8 -5.08 -5.87 -12.20
N PHE A 9 -4.64 -5.49 -11.01
CA PHE A 9 -5.35 -5.75 -9.76
C PHE A 9 -5.70 -4.43 -9.10
N GLY A 10 -6.98 -4.06 -9.14
CA GLY A 10 -7.46 -2.83 -8.53
C GLY A 10 -7.58 -2.95 -7.01
N GLY A 11 -7.80 -1.81 -6.35
CA GLY A 11 -7.89 -1.76 -4.89
C GLY A 11 -8.97 -2.67 -4.32
N SER A 12 -10.15 -2.69 -4.92
CA SER A 12 -11.24 -3.56 -4.45
C SER A 12 -10.95 -5.04 -4.68
N VAL A 13 -10.15 -5.37 -5.68
CA VAL A 13 -9.72 -6.76 -5.93
C VAL A 13 -8.68 -7.18 -4.90
N ILE A 14 -7.71 -6.30 -4.59
CA ILE A 14 -6.70 -6.55 -3.55
C ILE A 14 -7.39 -6.67 -2.20
N GLY A 15 -8.39 -5.84 -1.96
CA GLY A 15 -9.28 -5.91 -0.82
C GLY A 15 -8.78 -5.17 0.41
N VAL A 16 -9.65 -5.11 1.41
CA VAL A 16 -9.35 -4.50 2.70
C VAL A 16 -8.21 -5.26 3.36
N ASP A 17 -7.18 -4.51 3.79
CA ASP A 17 -5.99 -5.05 4.44
C ASP A 17 -5.28 -6.12 3.60
N GLY A 18 -5.46 -6.05 2.27
CA GLY A 18 -4.81 -6.97 1.34
C GLY A 18 -5.33 -8.40 1.42
N ILE A 19 -6.55 -8.60 1.88
CA ILE A 19 -7.10 -9.93 2.17
C ILE A 19 -7.06 -10.89 0.98
N SER A 20 -7.13 -10.38 -0.24
CA SER A 20 -7.12 -11.22 -1.44
C SER A 20 -5.71 -11.50 -1.99
N ILE A 21 -4.66 -10.98 -1.37
CA ILE A 21 -3.29 -11.17 -1.85
C ILE A 21 -2.93 -12.64 -2.07
N PRO A 22 -3.23 -13.59 -1.17
CA PRO A 22 -2.91 -15.00 -1.42
C PRO A 22 -3.55 -15.55 -2.69
N ILE A 23 -4.79 -15.17 -2.96
CA ILE A 23 -5.51 -15.60 -4.17
C ILE A 23 -4.88 -14.97 -5.42
N ILE A 24 -4.49 -13.70 -5.31
CA ILE A 24 -3.81 -12.99 -6.41
C ILE A 24 -2.48 -13.66 -6.74
N ILE A 25 -1.71 -14.06 -5.74
CA ILE A 25 -0.45 -14.76 -5.95
C ILE A 25 -0.68 -16.09 -6.69
N GLN A 26 -1.70 -16.84 -6.31
CA GLN A 26 -2.08 -18.08 -7.00
C GLN A 26 -2.43 -17.80 -8.46
N ARG A 27 -3.16 -16.73 -8.71
CA ARG A 27 -3.57 -16.34 -10.06
C ARG A 27 -2.35 -15.98 -10.91
N ILE A 28 -1.44 -15.19 -10.37
CA ILE A 28 -0.22 -14.81 -11.06
C ILE A 28 0.63 -16.04 -11.37
N ASN A 29 0.80 -16.93 -10.41
CA ASN A 29 1.56 -18.17 -10.60
C ASN A 29 0.94 -19.03 -11.70
N SER A 30 -0.38 -19.11 -11.74
CA SER A 30 -1.08 -19.84 -12.79
C SER A 30 -0.83 -19.24 -14.18
N LEU A 31 -0.90 -17.91 -14.28
CA LEU A 31 -0.64 -17.22 -15.55
C LEU A 31 0.81 -17.40 -16.00
N CYS A 32 1.76 -17.41 -15.06
CA CYS A 32 3.18 -17.55 -15.36
C CYS A 32 3.55 -18.91 -15.98
N LYS A 33 2.69 -19.91 -15.86
CA LYS A 33 2.94 -21.21 -16.48
C LYS A 33 2.96 -21.15 -18.00
N ASN A 34 2.21 -20.22 -18.60
CA ASN A 34 2.01 -20.15 -20.03
C ASN A 34 2.41 -18.82 -20.66
N ALA A 35 2.84 -17.86 -19.86
CA ALA A 35 3.13 -16.52 -20.35
C ALA A 35 4.09 -15.79 -19.42
N LYS A 36 4.70 -14.73 -19.92
CA LYS A 36 5.36 -13.74 -19.07
C LYS A 36 4.28 -12.81 -18.55
N VAL A 37 4.30 -12.51 -17.27
CA VAL A 37 3.26 -11.71 -16.62
C VAL A 37 3.84 -10.39 -16.14
N ILE A 38 3.18 -9.30 -16.51
CA ILE A 38 3.41 -7.98 -15.92
C ILE A 38 2.21 -7.70 -15.03
N ALA A 39 2.42 -7.70 -13.73
CA ALA A 39 1.37 -7.44 -12.77
C ALA A 39 1.37 -5.98 -12.36
N VAL A 40 0.21 -5.33 -12.43
CA VAL A 40 0.02 -3.93 -12.06
C VAL A 40 -0.94 -3.87 -10.89
N PHE A 41 -0.52 -3.24 -9.81
CA PHE A 41 -1.31 -3.17 -8.57
C PHE A 41 -1.70 -1.75 -8.24
N SER A 42 -2.94 -1.59 -7.79
CA SER A 42 -3.39 -0.38 -7.10
C SER A 42 -3.09 -0.50 -5.61
N ALA A 43 -3.32 0.57 -4.86
CA ALA A 43 -3.21 0.53 -3.41
C ALA A 43 -4.31 -0.37 -2.83
N PRO A 44 -4.01 -1.11 -1.76
CA PRO A 44 -5.05 -1.87 -1.06
C PRO A 44 -6.02 -0.94 -0.35
N LEU A 45 -7.12 -1.50 0.11
CA LEU A 45 -8.11 -0.77 0.91
C LEU A 45 -7.85 -1.00 2.40
N THR A 46 -8.32 -0.07 3.20
CA THR A 46 -8.43 -0.22 4.64
C THR A 46 -9.79 0.34 5.06
N VAL A 47 -10.19 0.10 6.29
CA VAL A 47 -11.46 0.64 6.81
C VAL A 47 -11.17 1.91 7.59
N VAL A 48 -11.77 3.02 7.19
CA VAL A 48 -11.72 4.31 7.89
C VAL A 48 -13.13 4.73 8.20
N GLU A 49 -13.44 4.93 9.46
CA GLU A 49 -14.78 5.31 9.92
C GLU A 49 -15.89 4.40 9.37
N GLY A 50 -15.61 3.09 9.36
CA GLY A 50 -16.55 2.09 8.89
C GLY A 50 -16.65 1.95 7.38
N LYS A 51 -15.85 2.67 6.61
CA LYS A 51 -15.89 2.64 5.14
C LYS A 51 -14.61 2.12 4.53
N PRO A 52 -14.69 1.24 3.53
CA PRO A 52 -13.50 0.87 2.75
C PRO A 52 -12.91 2.11 2.07
N THR A 53 -11.64 2.35 2.30
CA THR A 53 -10.93 3.54 1.82
C THR A 53 -9.59 3.12 1.25
N SER A 54 -9.23 3.64 0.09
CA SER A 54 -7.92 3.33 -0.50
C SER A 54 -6.80 3.96 0.32
N LEU A 55 -5.66 3.27 0.41
CA LEU A 55 -4.48 3.83 1.07
C LEU A 55 -3.98 5.09 0.37
N THR A 56 -4.23 5.23 -0.93
CA THR A 56 -3.94 6.45 -1.66
C THR A 56 -4.73 7.63 -1.06
N ASP A 57 -6.02 7.43 -0.82
CA ASP A 57 -6.85 8.49 -0.22
C ASP A 57 -6.42 8.80 1.20
N VAL A 58 -6.04 7.78 1.98
CA VAL A 58 -5.49 8.00 3.33
C VAL A 58 -4.25 8.88 3.25
N ALA A 59 -3.33 8.56 2.33
CA ALA A 59 -2.10 9.33 2.17
C ALA A 59 -2.37 10.77 1.72
N LEU A 60 -3.32 10.96 0.80
CA LEU A 60 -3.70 12.30 0.34
C LEU A 60 -4.27 13.15 1.48
N GLN A 61 -5.08 12.56 2.35
CA GLN A 61 -5.61 13.27 3.50
C GLN A 61 -4.51 13.65 4.50
N LEU A 62 -3.53 12.78 4.71
CA LEU A 62 -2.37 13.11 5.55
C LEU A 62 -1.59 14.29 4.97
N GLY A 63 -1.37 14.29 3.65
CA GLY A 63 -0.70 15.39 2.97
C GLY A 63 -1.45 16.70 3.14
N LYS A 64 -2.76 16.67 3.01
CA LYS A 64 -3.60 17.84 3.19
C LYS A 64 -3.53 18.38 4.61
N ARG A 65 -3.58 17.49 5.61
CA ARG A 65 -3.44 17.91 7.01
C ARG A 65 -2.09 18.56 7.26
N ALA A 66 -1.03 17.97 6.74
CA ALA A 66 0.32 18.52 6.89
C ALA A 66 0.43 19.91 6.26
N GLU A 67 -0.10 20.10 5.06
CA GLU A 67 -0.11 21.39 4.39
C GLU A 67 -0.88 22.46 5.18
N GLU A 68 -1.92 22.05 5.89
CA GLU A 68 -2.70 22.94 6.75
C GLU A 68 -2.06 23.15 8.13
N GLY A 69 -0.92 22.51 8.39
CA GLY A 69 -0.24 22.59 9.67
C GLY A 69 -0.93 21.84 10.79
N LYS A 70 -1.82 20.90 10.47
CA LYS A 70 -2.53 20.10 11.45
C LYS A 70 -1.72 18.86 11.82
N ALA A 71 -1.87 18.42 13.06
CA ALA A 71 -1.20 17.19 13.52
C ALA A 71 -1.63 16.00 12.67
N PHE A 72 -0.71 15.09 12.42
CA PHE A 72 -0.95 13.86 11.69
C PHE A 72 -0.22 12.70 12.36
N ASP A 73 -0.64 11.48 12.03
CA ASP A 73 0.10 10.25 12.38
C ASP A 73 -0.02 9.25 11.24
N LEU A 74 0.80 8.21 11.28
CA LEU A 74 0.82 7.17 10.25
C LEU A 74 0.18 5.87 10.73
N ILE A 75 -0.65 5.92 11.77
CA ILE A 75 -1.21 4.75 12.42
C ILE A 75 -2.01 3.89 11.45
N ILE A 76 -2.87 4.50 10.64
CA ILE A 76 -3.71 3.75 9.69
C ILE A 76 -2.85 3.04 8.64
N LEU A 77 -1.87 3.73 8.08
CA LEU A 77 -0.96 3.14 7.11
C LEU A 77 -0.18 1.97 7.73
N ARG A 78 0.38 2.18 8.92
CA ARG A 78 1.17 1.15 9.60
C ARG A 78 0.32 -0.07 9.95
N LYS A 79 -0.87 0.13 10.49
CA LYS A 79 -1.78 -0.98 10.83
C LYS A 79 -2.14 -1.81 9.61
N THR A 80 -2.44 -1.14 8.50
CA THR A 80 -2.80 -1.82 7.26
C THR A 80 -1.62 -2.67 6.74
N TYR A 81 -0.42 -2.11 6.71
CA TYR A 81 0.75 -2.85 6.26
C TYR A 81 1.15 -3.98 7.22
N GLU A 82 0.92 -3.82 8.54
CA GLU A 82 1.14 -4.90 9.49
C GLU A 82 0.24 -6.10 9.18
N LYS A 83 -1.01 -5.85 8.83
CA LYS A 83 -1.94 -6.93 8.44
C LYS A 83 -1.52 -7.59 7.13
N ILE A 84 -1.07 -6.80 6.16
CA ILE A 84 -0.55 -7.35 4.90
C ILE A 84 0.68 -8.21 5.15
N LEU A 85 1.58 -7.79 6.05
CA LEU A 85 2.76 -8.56 6.41
C LEU A 85 2.42 -9.96 6.93
N GLU A 86 1.30 -10.13 7.62
CA GLU A 86 0.86 -11.43 8.08
C GLU A 86 0.60 -12.42 6.94
N LEU A 87 0.36 -11.90 5.74
CA LEU A 87 0.10 -12.71 4.55
C LEU A 87 1.38 -13.09 3.80
N VAL A 88 2.51 -12.51 4.18
CA VAL A 88 3.80 -12.77 3.56
C VAL A 88 4.43 -14.02 4.18
N SER A 89 5.09 -14.84 3.35
CA SER A 89 5.81 -16.01 3.84
C SER A 89 6.81 -15.62 4.92
N SER A 90 6.93 -16.43 5.96
CA SER A 90 7.77 -16.12 7.11
C SER A 90 9.21 -15.78 6.76
N GLU A 91 9.77 -16.41 5.73
CA GLU A 91 11.16 -16.16 5.29
C GLU A 91 11.36 -14.74 4.72
N PHE A 92 10.29 -14.09 4.25
CA PHE A 92 10.35 -12.75 3.68
C PHE A 92 9.78 -11.66 4.58
N GLN A 93 9.13 -12.02 5.67
CA GLN A 93 8.43 -11.04 6.51
C GLN A 93 9.36 -9.97 7.07
N GLU A 94 10.53 -10.36 7.54
CA GLU A 94 11.44 -9.39 8.14
C GLU A 94 11.99 -8.40 7.12
N LYS A 95 12.33 -8.88 5.92
CA LYS A 95 12.77 -8.00 4.84
C LYS A 95 11.67 -7.02 4.44
N CYS A 96 10.45 -7.52 4.28
CA CYS A 96 9.31 -6.68 3.94
C CYS A 96 9.02 -5.65 5.04
N ARG A 97 9.15 -6.05 6.30
CA ARG A 97 8.95 -5.13 7.43
C ARG A 97 9.96 -3.99 7.38
N ARG A 98 11.22 -4.29 7.13
CA ARG A 98 12.25 -3.26 7.01
C ARG A 98 11.97 -2.31 5.86
N ASP A 99 11.57 -2.85 4.71
CA ASP A 99 11.23 -2.03 3.55
C ASP A 99 10.03 -1.11 3.84
N ILE A 100 9.02 -1.63 4.52
CA ILE A 100 7.85 -0.83 4.93
C ILE A 100 8.25 0.25 5.93
N ASP A 101 9.07 -0.09 6.92
CA ASP A 101 9.51 0.88 7.92
C ASP A 101 10.30 2.03 7.26
N GLU A 102 11.17 1.72 6.31
CA GLU A 102 11.91 2.73 5.56
C GLU A 102 10.97 3.63 4.76
N LEU A 103 9.99 3.05 4.07
CA LEU A 103 9.03 3.82 3.28
C LEU A 103 8.16 4.70 4.15
N LEU A 104 7.67 4.20 5.28
CA LEU A 104 6.86 4.99 6.20
C LEU A 104 7.69 6.12 6.83
N ASP A 105 8.95 5.87 7.11
CA ASP A 105 9.83 6.91 7.61
C ASP A 105 10.03 8.02 6.58
N MET A 106 10.20 7.67 5.31
CA MET A 106 10.27 8.64 4.22
C MET A 106 8.98 9.46 4.11
N VAL A 107 7.84 8.81 4.22
CA VAL A 107 6.53 9.50 4.21
C VAL A 107 6.44 10.49 5.36
N ARG A 108 6.83 10.06 6.57
CA ARG A 108 6.83 10.94 7.75
C ARG A 108 7.68 12.17 7.53
N ILE A 109 8.89 11.98 7.00
CA ILE A 109 9.82 13.09 6.74
C ILE A 109 9.20 14.08 5.74
N GLU A 110 8.62 13.60 4.66
CA GLU A 110 8.01 14.46 3.66
C GLU A 110 6.79 15.22 4.21
N LEU A 111 5.99 14.57 5.06
CA LEU A 111 4.85 15.22 5.70
C LEU A 111 5.32 16.30 6.69
N GLU A 112 6.37 16.04 7.44
CA GLU A 112 6.96 17.04 8.34
C GLU A 112 7.48 18.25 7.58
N LYS A 113 8.13 18.03 6.43
CA LYS A 113 8.57 19.12 5.56
C LYS A 113 7.39 19.94 5.05
N ALA A 114 6.30 19.28 4.63
CA ALA A 114 5.11 19.98 4.18
C ALA A 114 4.50 20.83 5.30
N MET A 115 4.47 20.30 6.51
CA MET A 115 3.98 21.01 7.68
C MET A 115 4.81 22.26 7.99
N GLU A 116 6.12 22.15 7.91
CA GLU A 116 7.04 23.26 8.13
C GLU A 116 6.88 24.37 7.07
N LYS A 117 6.54 23.98 5.85
CA LYS A 117 6.41 24.89 4.70
C LYS A 117 4.99 25.34 4.42
N LYS A 118 4.04 25.01 5.29
CA LYS A 118 2.63 25.29 5.03
C LYS A 118 2.34 26.73 4.68
N GLU A 119 3.04 27.65 5.30
CA GLU A 119 2.87 29.09 5.09
C GLU A 119 3.52 29.59 3.81
N PHE A 120 4.31 28.76 3.16
CA PHE A 120 5.00 29.08 1.90
C PHE A 120 4.36 28.40 0.69
N ALA A 121 3.43 27.50 0.94
CA ALA A 121 2.73 26.74 -0.11
C ALA A 121 1.50 27.48 -0.71
#